data_a7dcdae3f7f079d70b436ffcf07c41ae
#
_entry.id   a7dcdae3f7f079d70b436ffcf07c41ae
#
_cell.length_a   1.000
_cell.length_b   1.000
_cell.length_c   1.000
_cell.angle_alpha   90.00
_cell.angle_beta   90.00
_cell.angle_gamma   90.00
#
_symmetry.space_group_name_H-M   'P 1'
#
loop_
_entity.id
_entity.type
_entity.pdbx_description
1 polymer ?
#
loop_
_entity_poly.entity_id
_entity_poly.type
_entity_poly.pdbx_seq_one_letter_code
_entity_poly.pdbx_strand_id
1 'polypeptide(L)'
;MARVKKNYSPEFREEAVKMVIETSRPIAQVARELGIVEGTLGNWVNTYRREHVGEEPPLTMNERARLRELERETRELKMENDFLKKAGRVLCQRSSVSDKFEFIDAEHAASTANISPGPPVARMCVLMEVSRSGFYEWRGRPASATAERRGELKLFIRKSFEDSEGTYGYRRVHADLAGWDVPCGPELARSLMRELGLEPCQPRPGPYSLTEQDGQEHHIPDLVHRDFTAAAPGHKMVGDITYIPTWEGWVYLATVIDCHTKAVVGWAMDDNYKTPLIEQAIAMTARNHSLAENAVFHSDRGSNYTSSRFAVALKSHNILQSVGRTGICYDNAMAESFFAALKNERVHRTQYPTRAHAYRDITRYIEFWYNTRRRHSGLQYRTPQQVHNEWMEQQNAA
;
A
#
# COMPACT_ATOMS: atom_id res chain seq x y z
N MET A 1 -44.96 19.62 62.82
CA MET A 1 -46.37 19.23 62.55
C MET A 1 -46.38 18.13 61.52
N ALA A 2 -46.85 16.96 61.86
CA ALA A 2 -46.91 15.79 60.94
C ALA A 2 -47.97 16.06 59.86
N ARG A 3 -47.57 15.94 58.58
CA ARG A 3 -48.49 16.03 57.43
C ARG A 3 -49.45 14.83 57.52
N VAL A 4 -50.74 15.09 57.78
CA VAL A 4 -51.81 14.08 57.73
C VAL A 4 -51.90 13.54 56.30
N LYS A 5 -51.61 12.26 56.08
CA LYS A 5 -51.85 11.59 54.80
C LYS A 5 -53.36 11.56 54.56
N LYS A 6 -53.85 12.39 53.63
CA LYS A 6 -55.24 12.28 53.16
C LYS A 6 -55.37 10.99 52.35
N ASN A 7 -56.17 10.05 52.84
CA ASN A 7 -56.57 8.86 52.08
C ASN A 7 -57.76 9.22 51.19
N TYR A 8 -57.57 8.98 49.89
CA TYR A 8 -58.59 9.20 48.87
C TYR A 8 -59.21 7.83 48.51
N SER A 9 -60.55 7.78 48.32
CA SER A 9 -61.23 6.52 47.93
C SER A 9 -60.80 6.13 46.49
N PRO A 10 -60.94 4.83 46.16
CA PRO A 10 -60.63 4.33 44.81
C PRO A 10 -61.46 5.01 43.73
N GLU A 11 -62.74 5.22 43.97
CA GLU A 11 -63.69 5.87 43.06
C GLU A 11 -63.29 7.34 42.80
N PHE A 12 -62.88 8.08 43.82
CA PHE A 12 -62.42 9.46 43.69
C PHE A 12 -61.12 9.55 42.87
N ARG A 13 -60.22 8.58 43.03
CA ARG A 13 -58.97 8.52 42.24
C ARG A 13 -59.26 8.29 40.75
N GLU A 14 -60.17 7.36 40.46
CA GLU A 14 -60.58 7.04 39.10
C GLU A 14 -61.23 8.23 38.41
N GLU A 15 -62.16 8.91 39.10
CA GLU A 15 -62.83 10.08 38.56
C GLU A 15 -61.92 11.27 38.34
N ALA A 16 -61.01 11.50 39.27
CA ALA A 16 -59.97 12.54 39.11
C ALA A 16 -59.04 12.27 37.94
N VAL A 17 -58.68 11.01 37.65
CA VAL A 17 -57.87 10.59 36.50
C VAL A 17 -58.67 10.75 35.22
N LYS A 18 -59.94 10.29 35.15
CA LYS A 18 -60.85 10.50 34.00
C LYS A 18 -60.96 11.97 33.63
N MET A 19 -61.12 12.87 34.62
CA MET A 19 -61.16 14.29 34.40
C MET A 19 -59.96 14.86 33.69
N VAL A 20 -58.74 14.33 33.98
CA VAL A 20 -57.52 14.76 33.30
C VAL A 20 -57.46 14.19 31.87
N ILE A 21 -57.82 12.92 31.68
CA ILE A 21 -57.65 12.19 30.42
C ILE A 21 -58.71 12.61 29.39
N GLU A 22 -59.99 12.63 29.80
CA GLU A 22 -61.12 12.95 28.90
C GLU A 22 -61.18 14.41 28.49
N THR A 23 -60.81 15.34 29.42
CA THR A 23 -60.84 16.75 29.13
C THR A 23 -59.53 17.30 28.59
N SER A 24 -58.47 16.52 28.53
CA SER A 24 -57.12 16.92 28.10
C SER A 24 -56.55 18.16 28.84
N ARG A 25 -57.04 18.38 30.08
CA ARG A 25 -56.63 19.56 30.89
C ARG A 25 -55.31 19.30 31.62
N PRO A 26 -54.51 20.34 31.85
CA PRO A 26 -53.25 20.18 32.59
C PRO A 26 -53.47 19.61 33.99
N ILE A 27 -52.67 18.60 34.40
CA ILE A 27 -52.73 17.94 35.72
C ILE A 27 -52.71 18.99 36.84
N ALA A 28 -51.91 20.06 36.73
CA ALA A 28 -51.82 21.14 37.72
C ALA A 28 -53.13 21.91 37.89
N GLN A 29 -53.93 22.05 36.84
CA GLN A 29 -55.20 22.73 36.88
C GLN A 29 -56.27 21.86 37.59
N VAL A 30 -56.42 20.63 37.18
CA VAL A 30 -57.38 19.67 37.79
C VAL A 30 -57.02 19.40 39.25
N ALA A 31 -55.72 19.30 39.58
CA ALA A 31 -55.29 19.11 40.97
C ALA A 31 -55.66 20.29 41.87
N ARG A 32 -55.58 21.56 41.37
CA ARG A 32 -56.03 22.76 42.11
C ARG A 32 -57.53 22.74 42.33
N GLU A 33 -58.33 22.41 41.31
CA GLU A 33 -59.80 22.36 41.41
C GLU A 33 -60.27 21.33 42.40
N LEU A 34 -59.61 20.17 42.47
CA LEU A 34 -59.97 19.04 43.36
C LEU A 34 -59.28 19.13 44.74
N GLY A 35 -58.45 20.14 45.00
CA GLY A 35 -57.73 20.32 46.27
C GLY A 35 -56.73 19.17 46.56
N ILE A 36 -56.14 18.59 45.51
CA ILE A 36 -55.19 17.48 45.55
C ILE A 36 -53.77 17.99 45.27
N VAL A 37 -52.76 17.35 45.84
CA VAL A 37 -51.35 17.65 45.52
C VAL A 37 -51.07 17.17 44.08
N GLU A 38 -50.54 18.04 43.24
CA GLU A 38 -50.25 17.79 41.81
C GLU A 38 -49.47 16.51 41.59
N GLY A 39 -48.43 16.23 42.40
CA GLY A 39 -47.64 14.99 42.33
C GLY A 39 -48.45 13.73 42.66
N THR A 40 -49.53 13.84 43.50
CA THR A 40 -50.39 12.74 43.81
C THR A 40 -51.28 12.36 42.61
N LEU A 41 -51.89 13.37 41.98
CA LEU A 41 -52.72 13.18 40.80
C LEU A 41 -51.88 12.73 39.61
N GLY A 42 -50.69 13.28 39.45
CA GLY A 42 -49.71 12.85 38.41
C GLY A 42 -49.35 11.38 38.53
N ASN A 43 -49.12 10.88 39.73
CA ASN A 43 -48.87 9.44 39.94
C ASN A 43 -50.08 8.55 39.57
N TRP A 44 -51.31 8.98 39.90
CA TRP A 44 -52.53 8.25 39.54
C TRP A 44 -52.72 8.21 38.02
N VAL A 45 -52.52 9.32 37.31
CA VAL A 45 -52.61 9.41 35.85
C VAL A 45 -51.55 8.53 35.19
N ASN A 46 -50.30 8.52 35.70
CA ASN A 46 -49.23 7.68 35.18
C ASN A 46 -49.49 6.19 35.44
N THR A 47 -50.09 5.83 36.55
CA THR A 47 -50.51 4.44 36.86
C THR A 47 -51.61 4.01 35.92
N TYR A 48 -52.64 4.82 35.75
CA TYR A 48 -53.75 4.56 34.83
C TYR A 48 -53.26 4.38 33.39
N ARG A 49 -52.39 5.27 32.90
CA ARG A 49 -51.78 5.15 31.57
C ARG A 49 -50.97 3.86 31.39
N ARG A 50 -50.31 3.38 32.44
CA ARG A 50 -49.57 2.09 32.40
C ARG A 50 -50.47 0.90 32.37
N GLU A 51 -51.60 0.94 33.09
CA GLU A 51 -52.56 -0.17 33.19
C GLU A 51 -53.45 -0.25 31.94
N HIS A 52 -53.65 0.89 31.22
CA HIS A 52 -54.52 1.00 30.04
C HIS A 52 -53.67 1.33 28.76
N VAL A 53 -52.47 0.75 28.65
CA VAL A 53 -51.65 0.82 27.44
C VAL A 53 -52.38 0.07 26.30
N GLY A 54 -53.02 0.84 25.41
CA GLY A 54 -53.76 0.33 24.25
C GLY A 54 -55.20 0.88 24.12
N GLU A 55 -55.72 1.63 25.11
CA GLU A 55 -57.02 2.29 25.05
C GLU A 55 -56.97 3.78 24.66
N GLU A 56 -55.87 4.21 23.95
CA GLU A 56 -55.87 5.57 23.39
C GLU A 56 -56.93 5.66 22.29
N PRO A 57 -57.79 6.69 22.30
CA PRO A 57 -58.78 6.87 21.24
C PRO A 57 -58.08 6.91 19.90
N PRO A 58 -58.66 6.29 18.83
CA PRO A 58 -58.02 6.28 17.52
C PRO A 58 -57.81 7.69 17.04
N LEU A 59 -56.58 7.99 16.60
CA LEU A 59 -56.17 9.32 16.08
C LEU A 59 -57.25 9.86 15.10
N THR A 60 -57.64 11.08 15.29
CA THR A 60 -58.50 11.79 14.33
C THR A 60 -57.83 11.89 12.96
N MET A 61 -58.64 12.12 11.92
CA MET A 61 -58.10 12.31 10.55
C MET A 61 -57.05 13.41 10.47
N ASN A 62 -57.20 14.49 11.23
CA ASN A 62 -56.27 15.62 11.30
C ASN A 62 -54.95 15.23 11.99
N GLU A 63 -55.04 14.50 13.11
CA GLU A 63 -53.87 14.00 13.86
C GLU A 63 -53.09 12.98 13.03
N ARG A 64 -53.76 12.09 12.31
CA ARG A 64 -53.08 11.16 11.38
C ARG A 64 -52.37 11.89 10.21
N ALA A 65 -52.98 12.93 9.66
CA ALA A 65 -52.36 13.75 8.66
C ALA A 65 -51.08 14.45 9.19
N ARG A 66 -51.20 15.01 10.40
CA ARG A 66 -50.07 15.67 11.07
C ARG A 66 -48.93 14.72 11.42
N LEU A 67 -49.29 13.51 11.92
CA LEU A 67 -48.30 12.46 12.21
C LEU A 67 -47.50 12.07 10.94
N ARG A 68 -48.17 11.82 9.82
CA ARG A 68 -47.54 11.50 8.55
C ARG A 68 -46.63 12.62 8.07
N GLU A 69 -47.01 13.85 8.23
CA GLU A 69 -46.20 15.02 7.88
C GLU A 69 -44.94 15.08 8.75
N LEU A 70 -45.04 14.92 10.07
CA LEU A 70 -43.92 14.89 11.01
C LEU A 70 -42.97 13.71 10.77
N GLU A 71 -43.50 12.53 10.46
CA GLU A 71 -42.73 11.35 10.10
C GLU A 71 -41.94 11.57 8.79
N ARG A 72 -42.55 12.25 7.82
CA ARG A 72 -41.88 12.63 6.56
C ARG A 72 -40.77 13.64 6.84
N GLU A 73 -41.03 14.69 7.57
CA GLU A 73 -40.05 15.72 7.94
C GLU A 73 -38.88 15.10 8.74
N THR A 74 -39.17 14.22 9.68
CA THR A 74 -38.13 13.51 10.45
C THR A 74 -37.26 12.65 9.56
N ARG A 75 -37.82 11.97 8.56
CA ARG A 75 -37.02 11.18 7.59
C ARG A 75 -36.15 12.07 6.72
N GLU A 76 -36.69 13.17 6.21
CA GLU A 76 -35.95 14.14 5.41
C GLU A 76 -34.80 14.74 6.21
N LEU A 77 -35.04 15.18 7.44
CA LEU A 77 -33.99 15.73 8.32
C LEU A 77 -32.91 14.69 8.67
N LYS A 78 -33.27 13.44 8.88
CA LYS A 78 -32.28 12.37 9.11
C LYS A 78 -31.40 12.17 7.89
N MET A 79 -31.97 12.09 6.68
CA MET A 79 -31.20 11.95 5.43
C MET A 79 -30.25 13.14 5.22
N GLU A 80 -30.72 14.36 5.48
CA GLU A 80 -29.86 15.56 5.39
C GLU A 80 -28.72 15.56 6.42
N ASN A 81 -29.00 15.15 7.66
CA ASN A 81 -28.01 15.07 8.71
C ASN A 81 -26.91 14.02 8.37
N ASP A 82 -27.31 12.87 7.88
CA ASP A 82 -26.36 11.82 7.47
C ASP A 82 -25.53 12.23 6.24
N PHE A 83 -26.14 12.93 5.29
CA PHE A 83 -25.44 13.55 4.17
C PHE A 83 -24.41 14.59 4.65
N LEU A 84 -24.80 15.51 5.54
CA LEU A 84 -23.90 16.55 6.08
C LEU A 84 -22.75 15.97 6.91
N LYS A 85 -22.96 14.89 7.66
CA LYS A 85 -21.89 14.18 8.37
C LYS A 85 -20.83 13.63 7.40
N LYS A 86 -21.27 13.06 6.28
CA LYS A 86 -20.35 12.57 5.22
C LYS A 86 -19.66 13.76 4.51
N ALA A 87 -20.42 14.83 4.21
CA ALA A 87 -19.93 16.04 3.58
C ALA A 87 -18.89 16.77 4.44
N GLY A 88 -18.90 16.61 5.76
CA GLY A 88 -17.97 17.27 6.68
C GLY A 88 -16.50 17.10 6.29
N ARG A 89 -16.11 15.96 5.77
CA ARG A 89 -14.73 15.72 5.28
C ARG A 89 -14.40 16.55 4.03
N VAL A 90 -15.36 16.77 3.15
CA VAL A 90 -15.20 17.57 1.92
C VAL A 90 -15.23 19.06 2.24
N LEU A 91 -16.08 19.48 3.17
CA LEU A 91 -16.23 20.87 3.56
C LEU A 91 -15.07 21.40 4.44
N CYS A 92 -14.45 20.54 5.27
CA CYS A 92 -13.31 20.89 6.12
C CYS A 92 -12.00 21.13 5.37
N GLN A 93 -11.88 20.66 4.14
CA GLN A 93 -10.75 20.96 3.24
C GLN A 93 -11.17 22.12 2.34
N ARG A 94 -10.19 22.90 1.83
CA ARG A 94 -10.43 23.90 0.77
C ARG A 94 -10.80 23.16 -0.54
N SER A 95 -12.02 22.60 -0.56
CA SER A 95 -12.52 21.84 -1.69
C SER A 95 -12.93 22.76 -2.83
N SER A 96 -12.58 22.37 -4.05
CA SER A 96 -13.05 23.04 -5.27
C SER A 96 -14.54 22.76 -5.50
N VAL A 97 -15.16 23.54 -6.37
CA VAL A 97 -16.55 23.28 -6.79
C VAL A 97 -16.66 21.90 -7.45
N SER A 98 -15.62 21.43 -8.14
CA SER A 98 -15.57 20.09 -8.73
C SER A 98 -15.63 18.99 -7.69
N ASP A 99 -14.88 19.12 -6.59
CA ASP A 99 -14.89 18.12 -5.49
C ASP A 99 -16.27 17.99 -4.85
N LYS A 100 -16.98 19.11 -4.75
CA LYS A 100 -18.37 19.13 -4.27
C LYS A 100 -19.32 18.43 -5.24
N PHE A 101 -19.13 18.62 -6.52
CA PHE A 101 -19.93 17.93 -7.55
C PHE A 101 -19.64 16.43 -7.59
N GLU A 102 -18.39 16.01 -7.49
CA GLU A 102 -18.00 14.59 -7.40
C GLU A 102 -18.64 13.92 -6.17
N PHE A 103 -18.64 14.61 -5.02
CA PHE A 103 -19.29 14.10 -3.82
C PHE A 103 -20.81 13.94 -4.00
N ILE A 104 -21.49 14.95 -4.58
CA ILE A 104 -22.94 14.90 -4.87
C ILE A 104 -23.26 13.74 -5.84
N ASP A 105 -22.45 13.53 -6.87
CA ASP A 105 -22.65 12.46 -7.85
C ASP A 105 -22.48 11.07 -7.22
N ALA A 106 -21.46 10.90 -6.36
CA ALA A 106 -21.23 9.65 -5.62
C ALA A 106 -22.39 9.32 -4.66
N GLU A 107 -22.89 10.29 -3.90
CA GLU A 107 -24.04 10.09 -2.99
C GLU A 107 -25.34 9.84 -3.76
N HIS A 108 -25.53 10.51 -4.91
CA HIS A 108 -26.66 10.26 -5.79
C HIS A 108 -26.62 8.85 -6.38
N ALA A 109 -25.45 8.38 -6.83
CA ALA A 109 -25.27 7.02 -7.33
C ALA A 109 -25.55 5.97 -6.24
N ALA A 110 -25.06 6.19 -5.00
CA ALA A 110 -25.33 5.32 -3.86
C ALA A 110 -26.82 5.26 -3.50
N SER A 111 -27.53 6.39 -3.58
CA SER A 111 -28.96 6.46 -3.34
C SER A 111 -29.77 5.75 -4.44
N THR A 112 -29.37 5.90 -5.69
CA THR A 112 -30.03 5.24 -6.85
C THR A 112 -29.82 3.72 -6.82
N ALA A 113 -28.67 3.26 -6.33
CA ALA A 113 -28.36 1.83 -6.15
C ALA A 113 -28.98 1.21 -4.88
N ASN A 114 -29.80 1.94 -4.11
CA ASN A 114 -30.37 1.53 -2.82
C ASN A 114 -29.34 1.11 -1.76
N ILE A 115 -28.10 1.58 -1.90
CA ILE A 115 -27.01 1.29 -0.94
C ILE A 115 -27.14 2.17 0.30
N SER A 116 -27.52 3.46 0.11
CA SER A 116 -27.67 4.43 1.18
C SER A 116 -28.72 5.46 0.79
N PRO A 117 -29.86 5.57 1.49
CA PRO A 117 -30.85 6.60 1.20
C PRO A 117 -30.25 8.00 1.42
N GLY A 118 -30.41 8.88 0.45
CA GLY A 118 -29.88 10.25 0.51
C GLY A 118 -30.91 11.28 0.04
N PRO A 119 -30.68 12.58 0.34
CA PRO A 119 -31.57 13.64 -0.13
C PRO A 119 -31.54 13.76 -1.64
N PRO A 120 -32.58 14.35 -2.28
CA PRO A 120 -32.57 14.62 -3.73
C PRO A 120 -31.40 15.54 -4.13
N VAL A 121 -30.86 15.36 -5.36
CA VAL A 121 -29.75 16.18 -5.91
C VAL A 121 -29.96 17.69 -5.72
N ALA A 122 -31.18 18.16 -5.91
CA ALA A 122 -31.51 19.59 -5.70
C ALA A 122 -31.19 20.02 -4.26
N ARG A 123 -31.51 19.19 -3.28
CA ARG A 123 -31.25 19.48 -1.87
C ARG A 123 -29.76 19.34 -1.51
N MET A 124 -29.08 18.34 -2.09
CA MET A 124 -27.63 18.17 -1.94
C MET A 124 -26.88 19.42 -2.44
N CYS A 125 -27.28 19.96 -3.61
CA CYS A 125 -26.68 21.18 -4.17
C CYS A 125 -26.86 22.38 -3.22
N VAL A 126 -28.04 22.53 -2.63
CA VAL A 126 -28.29 23.62 -1.63
C VAL A 126 -27.41 23.43 -0.41
N LEU A 127 -27.34 22.22 0.16
CA LEU A 127 -26.53 21.92 1.35
C LEU A 127 -25.02 22.10 1.11
N MET A 128 -24.56 21.87 -0.11
CA MET A 128 -23.15 22.05 -0.51
C MET A 128 -22.85 23.46 -1.06
N GLU A 129 -23.87 24.35 -1.11
CA GLU A 129 -23.73 25.72 -1.64
C GLU A 129 -23.20 25.75 -3.08
N VAL A 130 -23.75 24.90 -3.95
CA VAL A 130 -23.40 24.86 -5.37
C VAL A 130 -24.64 24.96 -6.27
N SER A 131 -24.43 25.42 -7.53
CA SER A 131 -25.51 25.54 -8.50
C SER A 131 -25.99 24.17 -8.99
N ARG A 132 -27.31 23.93 -8.95
CA ARG A 132 -27.91 22.72 -9.52
C ARG A 132 -27.69 22.62 -11.04
N SER A 133 -27.83 23.71 -11.78
CA SER A 133 -27.54 23.71 -13.24
C SER A 133 -26.06 23.44 -13.50
N GLY A 134 -25.17 24.03 -12.71
CA GLY A 134 -23.74 23.77 -12.78
C GLY A 134 -23.39 22.30 -12.52
N PHE A 135 -24.08 21.64 -11.58
CA PHE A 135 -23.90 20.21 -11.34
C PHE A 135 -24.28 19.37 -12.56
N TYR A 136 -25.45 19.60 -13.15
CA TYR A 136 -25.87 18.83 -14.34
C TYR A 136 -25.02 19.13 -15.58
N GLU A 137 -24.57 20.36 -15.76
CA GLU A 137 -23.62 20.72 -16.81
C GLU A 137 -22.27 20.01 -16.59
N TRP A 138 -21.75 20.02 -15.36
CA TRP A 138 -20.52 19.31 -15.00
C TRP A 138 -20.66 17.78 -15.23
N ARG A 139 -21.78 17.21 -14.81
CA ARG A 139 -22.09 15.78 -14.97
C ARG A 139 -22.24 15.36 -16.44
N GLY A 140 -22.83 16.21 -17.26
CA GLY A 140 -23.01 15.98 -18.70
C GLY A 140 -21.80 16.32 -19.54
N ARG A 141 -20.78 16.96 -18.96
CA ARG A 141 -19.58 17.36 -19.68
C ARG A 141 -18.73 16.12 -20.00
N PRO A 142 -18.36 15.88 -21.26
CA PRO A 142 -17.40 14.83 -21.59
C PRO A 142 -16.06 15.07 -20.87
N ALA A 143 -15.34 14.01 -20.58
CA ALA A 143 -14.01 14.11 -19.99
C ALA A 143 -13.13 15.03 -20.87
N SER A 144 -12.35 15.90 -20.26
CA SER A 144 -11.40 16.71 -21.01
C SER A 144 -10.32 15.81 -21.62
N ALA A 145 -9.73 16.21 -22.75
CA ALA A 145 -8.62 15.48 -23.38
C ALA A 145 -7.48 15.21 -22.37
N THR A 146 -7.26 16.13 -21.43
CA THR A 146 -6.30 15.93 -20.32
C THR A 146 -6.75 14.82 -19.37
N ALA A 147 -8.04 14.76 -19.02
CA ALA A 147 -8.57 13.73 -18.13
C ALA A 147 -8.53 12.34 -18.79
N GLU A 148 -8.90 12.28 -20.07
CA GLU A 148 -8.79 11.05 -20.88
C GLU A 148 -7.34 10.57 -20.95
N ARG A 149 -6.40 11.46 -21.28
CA ARG A 149 -4.97 11.14 -21.31
C ARG A 149 -4.43 10.65 -19.96
N ARG A 150 -4.86 11.26 -18.86
CA ARG A 150 -4.50 10.80 -17.51
C ARG A 150 -5.10 9.42 -17.23
N GLY A 151 -6.31 9.13 -17.69
CA GLY A 151 -6.95 7.80 -17.60
C GLY A 151 -6.12 6.74 -18.32
N GLU A 152 -5.71 6.99 -19.55
CA GLU A 152 -4.86 6.08 -20.33
C GLU A 152 -3.50 5.85 -19.62
N LEU A 153 -2.85 6.92 -19.18
CA LEU A 153 -1.57 6.81 -18.45
C LEU A 153 -1.68 5.97 -17.18
N LYS A 154 -2.79 6.06 -16.45
CA LYS A 154 -3.05 5.24 -15.26
C LYS A 154 -3.08 3.74 -15.59
N LEU A 155 -3.57 3.35 -16.76
CA LEU A 155 -3.57 1.94 -17.19
C LEU A 155 -2.13 1.43 -17.42
N PHE A 156 -1.31 2.20 -18.15
CA PHE A 156 0.09 1.85 -18.39
C PHE A 156 0.90 1.81 -17.09
N ILE A 157 0.70 2.78 -16.19
CA ILE A 157 1.37 2.85 -14.88
C ILE A 157 1.00 1.63 -14.04
N ARG A 158 -0.29 1.26 -13.99
CA ARG A 158 -0.74 0.06 -13.28
C ARG A 158 -0.11 -1.19 -13.86
N LYS A 159 -0.09 -1.33 -15.19
CA LYS A 159 0.55 -2.44 -15.89
C LYS A 159 2.04 -2.56 -15.50
N SER A 160 2.83 -1.49 -15.58
CA SER A 160 4.24 -1.50 -15.18
C SER A 160 4.44 -1.91 -13.71
N PHE A 161 3.56 -1.42 -12.83
CA PHE A 161 3.61 -1.76 -11.41
C PHE A 161 3.26 -3.22 -11.14
N GLU A 162 2.25 -3.77 -11.82
CA GLU A 162 1.85 -5.18 -11.73
C GLU A 162 2.91 -6.10 -12.35
N ASP A 163 3.42 -5.78 -13.54
CA ASP A 163 4.48 -6.52 -14.23
C ASP A 163 5.77 -6.58 -13.38
N SER A 164 6.01 -5.56 -12.54
CA SER A 164 7.11 -5.52 -11.58
C SER A 164 6.78 -6.15 -10.21
N GLU A 165 5.65 -6.82 -10.07
CA GLU A 165 5.18 -7.38 -8.80
C GLU A 165 5.17 -6.36 -7.64
N GLY A 166 4.83 -5.10 -7.93
CA GLY A 166 4.78 -4.01 -6.95
C GLY A 166 6.15 -3.52 -6.45
N THR A 167 7.21 -3.71 -7.23
CA THR A 167 8.56 -3.31 -6.83
C THR A 167 9.01 -1.96 -7.39
N TYR A 168 8.42 -1.53 -8.51
CA TYR A 168 8.84 -0.32 -9.20
C TYR A 168 8.31 0.96 -8.57
N GLY A 169 9.23 1.87 -8.21
CA GLY A 169 8.91 3.26 -7.95
C GLY A 169 8.78 4.07 -9.26
N TYR A 170 8.26 5.28 -9.15
CA TYR A 170 7.90 6.14 -10.29
C TYR A 170 9.01 6.31 -11.35
N ARG A 171 10.29 6.27 -10.97
CA ARG A 171 11.40 6.41 -11.92
C ARG A 171 11.54 5.21 -12.85
N ARG A 172 11.34 3.98 -12.32
CA ARG A 172 11.35 2.76 -13.14
C ARG A 172 10.08 2.64 -13.96
N VAL A 173 8.92 2.99 -13.39
CA VAL A 173 7.66 3.08 -14.13
C VAL A 173 7.78 4.07 -15.29
N HIS A 174 8.33 5.26 -15.06
CA HIS A 174 8.59 6.23 -16.13
C HIS A 174 9.50 5.66 -17.23
N ALA A 175 10.54 4.90 -16.86
CA ALA A 175 11.42 4.26 -17.82
C ALA A 175 10.71 3.15 -18.64
N ASP A 176 9.74 2.43 -18.05
CA ASP A 176 8.89 1.49 -18.77
C ASP A 176 7.98 2.20 -19.77
N LEU A 177 7.32 3.29 -19.34
CA LEU A 177 6.47 4.08 -20.23
C LEU A 177 7.29 4.61 -21.44
N ALA A 178 8.48 5.12 -21.18
CA ALA A 178 9.39 5.56 -22.25
C ALA A 178 9.78 4.41 -23.20
N GLY A 179 10.03 3.20 -22.65
CA GLY A 179 10.31 2.02 -23.45
C GLY A 179 9.11 1.47 -24.24
N TRP A 180 7.89 1.90 -23.90
CA TRP A 180 6.65 1.58 -24.63
C TRP A 180 6.19 2.75 -25.55
N ASP A 181 7.03 3.76 -25.77
CA ASP A 181 6.70 4.96 -26.54
C ASP A 181 5.49 5.73 -26.00
N VAL A 182 5.26 5.64 -24.69
CA VAL A 182 4.19 6.36 -23.99
C VAL A 182 4.76 7.63 -23.34
N PRO A 183 4.57 8.83 -23.96
CA PRO A 183 5.12 10.06 -23.41
C PRO A 183 4.44 10.44 -22.09
N CYS A 184 5.26 10.53 -21.03
CA CYS A 184 4.83 10.90 -19.68
C CYS A 184 6.03 11.53 -18.96
N GLY A 185 5.83 12.66 -18.30
CA GLY A 185 6.89 13.23 -17.45
C GLY A 185 7.02 12.47 -16.11
N PRO A 186 8.22 12.45 -15.50
CA PRO A 186 8.46 11.68 -14.28
C PRO A 186 7.60 12.16 -13.09
N GLU A 187 7.36 13.47 -12.96
CA GLU A 187 6.49 13.99 -11.88
C GLU A 187 5.01 13.68 -12.12
N LEU A 188 4.57 13.61 -13.37
CA LEU A 188 3.23 13.17 -13.71
C LEU A 188 3.05 11.68 -13.36
N ALA A 189 4.02 10.83 -13.71
CA ALA A 189 4.01 9.42 -13.32
C ALA A 189 3.94 9.26 -11.79
N ARG A 190 4.72 10.05 -11.04
CA ARG A 190 4.71 10.07 -9.58
C ARG A 190 3.35 10.48 -9.00
N SER A 191 2.74 11.55 -9.57
CA SER A 191 1.40 12.01 -9.16
C SER A 191 0.34 10.95 -9.41
N LEU A 192 0.35 10.33 -10.60
CA LEU A 192 -0.62 9.29 -10.96
C LEU A 192 -0.46 8.02 -10.12
N MET A 193 0.76 7.62 -9.78
CA MET A 193 0.98 6.50 -8.84
C MET A 193 0.37 6.77 -7.46
N ARG A 194 0.50 8.01 -6.95
CA ARG A 194 -0.15 8.40 -5.68
C ARG A 194 -1.67 8.36 -5.77
N GLU A 195 -2.24 8.87 -6.86
CA GLU A 195 -3.69 8.84 -7.09
C GLU A 195 -4.22 7.40 -7.16
N LEU A 196 -3.41 6.47 -7.67
CA LEU A 196 -3.72 5.04 -7.74
C LEU A 196 -3.45 4.29 -6.43
N GLY A 197 -2.87 4.95 -5.41
CA GLY A 197 -2.47 4.30 -4.16
C GLY A 197 -1.38 3.25 -4.34
N LEU A 198 -0.51 3.39 -5.36
CA LEU A 198 0.54 2.41 -5.65
C LEU A 198 1.78 2.71 -4.81
N GLU A 199 2.07 1.83 -3.86
CA GLU A 199 3.21 1.92 -2.97
C GLU A 199 4.26 0.85 -3.34
N PRO A 200 5.43 1.24 -3.89
CA PRO A 200 6.50 0.30 -4.21
C PRO A 200 7.13 -0.27 -2.95
N CYS A 201 7.73 -1.47 -3.05
CA CYS A 201 8.49 -2.02 -1.95
C CYS A 201 9.65 -1.08 -1.58
N GLN A 202 9.69 -0.67 -0.30
CA GLN A 202 10.75 0.20 0.22
C GLN A 202 11.77 -0.64 0.99
N PRO A 203 13.08 -0.35 0.89
CA PRO A 203 14.05 -0.93 1.80
C PRO A 203 13.71 -0.49 3.22
N ARG A 204 13.63 -1.46 4.15
CA ARG A 204 13.49 -1.15 5.58
C ARG A 204 14.85 -0.70 6.07
N PRO A 205 14.96 0.44 6.78
CA PRO A 205 16.19 0.77 7.50
C PRO A 205 16.48 -0.34 8.51
N GLY A 206 17.54 -1.08 8.30
CA GLY A 206 18.00 -2.12 9.23
C GLY A 206 19.16 -1.60 10.07
N PRO A 207 19.43 -2.16 11.25
CA PRO A 207 20.66 -1.87 11.99
C PRO A 207 21.86 -2.27 11.12
N TYR A 208 22.88 -1.42 11.08
CA TYR A 208 24.16 -1.73 10.44
C TYR A 208 24.76 -2.95 11.13
N SER A 209 24.93 -4.06 10.41
CA SER A 209 25.70 -5.21 10.87
C SER A 209 27.17 -4.95 10.60
N LEU A 210 27.97 -4.84 11.63
CA LEU A 210 29.41 -4.86 11.52
C LEU A 210 29.84 -6.33 11.40
N THR A 211 30.41 -6.71 10.27
CA THR A 211 31.01 -8.04 10.09
C THR A 211 32.29 -8.11 10.91
N GLU A 212 32.41 -9.06 11.83
CA GLU A 212 33.67 -9.33 12.54
C GLU A 212 34.66 -9.94 11.56
N GLN A 213 35.85 -9.33 11.47
CA GLN A 213 36.92 -9.74 10.56
C GLN A 213 37.84 -10.73 11.26
N ASP A 214 38.28 -11.74 10.48
CA ASP A 214 39.38 -12.61 10.86
C ASP A 214 40.68 -11.78 10.75
N GLY A 215 41.36 -11.56 11.87
CA GLY A 215 42.51 -10.64 11.98
C GLY A 215 43.82 -11.12 11.32
N GLN A 216 43.75 -11.98 10.29
CA GLN A 216 44.94 -12.45 9.56
C GLN A 216 45.26 -11.53 8.38
N GLU A 217 46.52 -11.10 8.25
CA GLU A 217 47.02 -10.38 7.07
C GLU A 217 47.14 -11.33 5.87
N HIS A 218 46.21 -11.25 4.96
CA HIS A 218 46.34 -11.92 3.66
C HIS A 218 46.97 -10.95 2.64
N HIS A 219 48.02 -11.40 1.94
CA HIS A 219 48.72 -10.63 0.90
C HIS A 219 48.00 -10.54 -0.44
N ILE A 220 46.64 -10.70 -0.47
CA ILE A 220 45.88 -10.57 -1.70
C ILE A 220 45.62 -9.07 -1.97
N PRO A 221 45.99 -8.57 -3.18
CA PRO A 221 45.87 -7.15 -3.48
C PRO A 221 44.43 -6.71 -3.73
N ASP A 222 44.14 -5.42 -3.50
CA ASP A 222 42.93 -4.76 -4.02
C ASP A 222 43.24 -4.23 -5.44
N LEU A 223 42.71 -4.91 -6.47
CA LEU A 223 42.84 -4.55 -7.87
C LEU A 223 41.69 -3.69 -8.38
N VAL A 224 40.65 -3.50 -7.58
CA VAL A 224 39.42 -2.81 -7.99
C VAL A 224 39.40 -1.35 -7.52
N HIS A 225 40.01 -1.05 -6.38
CA HIS A 225 40.11 0.32 -5.81
C HIS A 225 38.75 1.04 -5.76
N ARG A 226 37.64 0.34 -5.48
CA ARG A 226 36.25 0.84 -5.51
C ARG A 226 35.73 1.29 -6.89
N ASP A 227 36.46 1.05 -7.94
CA ASP A 227 35.97 1.25 -9.30
C ASP A 227 35.24 0.00 -9.79
N PHE A 228 33.94 -0.04 -9.56
CA PHE A 228 33.05 -1.10 -10.03
C PHE A 228 32.55 -0.88 -11.47
N THR A 229 33.31 -0.18 -12.29
CA THR A 229 33.07 -0.09 -13.72
C THR A 229 34.04 -1.01 -14.49
N ALA A 230 33.64 -1.45 -15.67
CA ALA A 230 34.46 -2.24 -16.56
C ALA A 230 34.24 -1.78 -18.02
N ALA A 231 35.27 -1.81 -18.82
CA ALA A 231 35.20 -1.42 -20.23
C ALA A 231 34.36 -2.39 -21.06
N ALA A 232 34.36 -3.67 -20.70
CA ALA A 232 33.61 -4.74 -21.39
C ALA A 232 33.13 -5.81 -20.39
N PRO A 233 32.10 -6.61 -20.76
CA PRO A 233 31.69 -7.77 -19.99
C PRO A 233 32.84 -8.77 -19.79
N GLY A 234 32.83 -9.45 -18.65
CA GLY A 234 33.80 -10.48 -18.33
C GLY A 234 35.22 -10.02 -17.96
N HIS A 235 35.46 -8.71 -17.85
CA HIS A 235 36.75 -8.15 -17.41
C HIS A 235 36.90 -8.01 -15.91
N LYS A 236 35.83 -7.60 -15.24
CA LYS A 236 35.82 -7.35 -13.81
C LYS A 236 34.50 -7.84 -13.22
N MET A 237 34.60 -8.66 -12.20
CA MET A 237 33.45 -9.26 -11.50
C MET A 237 33.57 -9.04 -10.02
N VAL A 238 32.44 -8.98 -9.33
CA VAL A 238 32.37 -8.96 -7.87
C VAL A 238 31.55 -10.15 -7.39
N GLY A 239 31.90 -10.68 -6.23
CA GLY A 239 31.16 -11.76 -5.62
C GLY A 239 30.95 -11.57 -4.13
N ASP A 240 29.87 -12.18 -3.62
CA ASP A 240 29.54 -12.20 -2.21
C ASP A 240 28.56 -13.34 -1.90
N ILE A 241 28.38 -13.65 -0.60
CA ILE A 241 27.46 -14.66 -0.12
C ILE A 241 26.38 -14.00 0.73
N THR A 242 25.14 -14.39 0.50
CA THR A 242 24.04 -14.04 1.39
C THR A 242 23.28 -15.26 1.86
N TYR A 243 22.41 -15.11 2.87
CA TYR A 243 21.57 -16.17 3.40
C TYR A 243 20.10 -15.83 3.26
N ILE A 244 19.29 -16.87 3.03
CA ILE A 244 17.84 -16.82 2.79
C ILE A 244 17.18 -17.74 3.82
N PRO A 245 16.24 -17.24 4.66
CA PRO A 245 15.57 -18.06 5.66
C PRO A 245 14.54 -18.97 5.02
N THR A 246 14.51 -20.24 5.44
CA THR A 246 13.44 -21.20 5.15
C THR A 246 13.02 -21.90 6.43
N TRP A 247 11.90 -22.60 6.43
CA TRP A 247 11.48 -23.38 7.59
C TRP A 247 12.38 -24.62 7.83
N GLU A 248 13.11 -25.05 6.80
CA GLU A 248 14.09 -26.14 6.90
C GLU A 248 15.49 -25.67 7.30
N GLY A 249 15.66 -24.37 7.62
CA GLY A 249 16.93 -23.72 7.93
C GLY A 249 17.39 -22.78 6.82
N TRP A 250 18.65 -22.40 6.84
CA TRP A 250 19.21 -21.41 5.91
C TRP A 250 19.52 -22.03 4.54
N VAL A 251 19.34 -21.23 3.49
CA VAL A 251 19.93 -21.41 2.16
C VAL A 251 20.95 -20.30 1.98
N TYR A 252 22.16 -20.65 1.59
CA TYR A 252 23.22 -19.71 1.25
C TYR A 252 23.28 -19.55 -0.28
N LEU A 253 23.38 -18.30 -0.70
CA LEU A 253 23.50 -17.93 -2.11
C LEU A 253 24.82 -17.22 -2.32
N ALA A 254 25.72 -17.80 -3.11
CA ALA A 254 26.91 -17.13 -3.66
C ALA A 254 26.59 -16.58 -5.05
N THR A 255 27.04 -15.37 -5.35
CA THR A 255 26.83 -14.72 -6.64
C THR A 255 28.12 -14.16 -7.21
N VAL A 256 28.18 -14.13 -8.55
CA VAL A 256 29.20 -13.45 -9.34
C VAL A 256 28.49 -12.43 -10.23
N ILE A 257 28.82 -11.16 -10.08
CA ILE A 257 28.15 -10.06 -10.77
C ILE A 257 29.16 -9.37 -11.67
N ASP A 258 28.86 -9.24 -12.95
CA ASP A 258 29.70 -8.56 -13.92
C ASP A 258 29.64 -7.01 -13.72
N CYS A 259 30.78 -6.37 -13.66
CA CYS A 259 30.87 -4.93 -13.39
C CYS A 259 30.45 -4.06 -14.58
N HIS A 260 30.45 -4.54 -15.80
CA HIS A 260 29.97 -3.81 -16.97
C HIS A 260 28.45 -3.84 -17.09
N THR A 261 27.89 -5.03 -17.14
CA THR A 261 26.45 -5.24 -17.39
C THR A 261 25.60 -5.19 -16.12
N LYS A 262 26.21 -5.32 -14.94
CA LYS A 262 25.54 -5.55 -13.65
C LYS A 262 24.70 -6.84 -13.60
N ALA A 263 24.90 -7.75 -14.56
CA ALA A 263 24.27 -9.05 -14.58
C ALA A 263 24.86 -9.98 -13.52
N VAL A 264 24.02 -10.79 -12.91
CA VAL A 264 24.47 -11.97 -12.15
C VAL A 264 24.85 -13.03 -13.19
N VAL A 265 26.15 -13.18 -13.41
CA VAL A 265 26.71 -14.08 -14.45
C VAL A 265 27.03 -15.49 -13.94
N GLY A 266 27.06 -15.65 -12.63
CA GLY A 266 27.18 -16.95 -11.98
C GLY A 266 26.60 -16.92 -10.59
N TRP A 267 26.02 -18.03 -10.17
CA TRP A 267 25.47 -18.19 -8.84
C TRP A 267 25.40 -19.67 -8.45
N ALA A 268 25.38 -19.93 -7.15
CA ALA A 268 25.14 -21.24 -6.59
C ALA A 268 24.39 -21.11 -5.26
N MET A 269 23.62 -22.13 -4.91
CA MET A 269 22.91 -22.21 -3.63
C MET A 269 23.19 -23.55 -2.94
N ASP A 270 23.39 -23.50 -1.62
CA ASP A 270 23.62 -24.68 -0.79
C ASP A 270 23.07 -24.46 0.63
N ASP A 271 23.04 -25.50 1.44
CA ASP A 271 22.68 -25.44 2.87
C ASP A 271 23.84 -24.99 3.76
N ASN A 272 25.01 -24.75 3.20
CA ASN A 272 26.19 -24.24 3.88
C ASN A 272 26.93 -23.18 3.03
N TYR A 273 27.75 -22.35 3.66
CA TYR A 273 28.47 -21.23 3.03
C TYR A 273 29.96 -21.55 2.76
N LYS A 274 30.34 -22.81 2.71
CA LYS A 274 31.74 -23.23 2.55
C LYS A 274 32.28 -22.92 1.13
N THR A 275 33.60 -22.95 0.97
CA THR A 275 34.29 -22.67 -0.29
C THR A 275 33.72 -23.38 -1.53
N PRO A 276 33.25 -24.65 -1.49
CA PRO A 276 32.61 -25.28 -2.66
C PRO A 276 31.43 -24.49 -3.26
N LEU A 277 30.70 -23.73 -2.44
CA LEU A 277 29.60 -22.92 -2.90
C LEU A 277 30.07 -21.81 -3.87
N ILE A 278 31.13 -21.10 -3.49
CA ILE A 278 31.67 -20.03 -4.35
C ILE A 278 32.41 -20.58 -5.58
N GLU A 279 33.04 -21.76 -5.47
CA GLU A 279 33.65 -22.46 -6.61
C GLU A 279 32.59 -22.81 -7.67
N GLN A 280 31.43 -23.30 -7.26
CA GLN A 280 30.31 -23.58 -8.18
C GLN A 280 29.81 -22.33 -8.91
N ALA A 281 29.70 -21.18 -8.21
CA ALA A 281 29.32 -19.92 -8.83
C ALA A 281 30.35 -19.45 -9.87
N ILE A 282 31.65 -19.57 -9.57
CA ILE A 282 32.75 -19.27 -10.52
C ILE A 282 32.73 -20.25 -11.71
N ALA A 283 32.57 -21.54 -11.45
CA ALA A 283 32.51 -22.55 -12.53
C ALA A 283 31.29 -22.29 -13.45
N MET A 284 30.15 -21.91 -12.91
CA MET A 284 28.99 -21.48 -13.70
C MET A 284 29.32 -20.28 -14.58
N THR A 285 29.97 -19.26 -14.01
CA THR A 285 30.41 -18.07 -14.75
C THR A 285 31.31 -18.43 -15.92
N ALA A 286 32.38 -19.17 -15.65
CA ALA A 286 33.38 -19.56 -16.67
C ALA A 286 32.79 -20.44 -17.77
N ARG A 287 31.77 -21.27 -17.46
CA ARG A 287 31.07 -22.10 -18.43
C ARG A 287 30.15 -21.34 -19.35
N ASN A 288 29.46 -20.35 -18.80
CA ASN A 288 28.34 -19.67 -19.50
C ASN A 288 28.72 -18.33 -20.13
N HIS A 289 29.85 -17.74 -19.73
CA HIS A 289 30.28 -16.42 -20.18
C HIS A 289 31.74 -16.42 -20.64
N SER A 290 32.03 -15.65 -21.68
CA SER A 290 33.40 -15.41 -22.13
C SER A 290 34.09 -14.48 -21.14
N LEU A 291 35.14 -14.93 -20.50
CA LEU A 291 35.98 -14.13 -19.61
C LEU A 291 37.19 -13.57 -20.36
N ALA A 292 37.53 -12.33 -20.03
CA ALA A 292 38.74 -11.74 -20.57
C ALA A 292 39.99 -12.44 -20.00
N GLU A 293 41.09 -12.38 -20.74
CA GLU A 293 42.37 -12.79 -20.19
C GLU A 293 42.70 -11.91 -18.97
N ASN A 294 43.08 -12.55 -17.87
CA ASN A 294 43.30 -11.88 -16.59
C ASN A 294 42.07 -11.13 -16.04
N ALA A 295 40.86 -11.66 -16.26
CA ALA A 295 39.64 -11.16 -15.62
C ALA A 295 39.83 -11.06 -14.10
N VAL A 296 39.31 -10.01 -13.49
CA VAL A 296 39.42 -9.79 -12.03
C VAL A 296 38.15 -10.23 -11.33
N PHE A 297 38.30 -11.05 -10.29
CA PHE A 297 37.22 -11.35 -9.34
C PHE A 297 37.53 -10.69 -8.01
N HIS A 298 36.63 -9.83 -7.54
CA HIS A 298 36.75 -9.08 -6.31
C HIS A 298 35.70 -9.50 -5.29
N SER A 299 36.09 -9.63 -4.03
CA SER A 299 35.20 -9.97 -2.90
C SER A 299 35.62 -9.24 -1.62
N ASP A 300 34.85 -9.41 -0.57
CA ASP A 300 35.27 -9.08 0.78
C ASP A 300 36.41 -10.01 1.25
N ARG A 301 36.93 -9.76 2.47
CA ARG A 301 37.97 -10.58 3.09
C ARG A 301 37.40 -11.77 3.89
N GLY A 302 36.22 -12.29 3.53
CA GLY A 302 35.68 -13.47 4.17
C GLY A 302 36.63 -14.69 4.03
N SER A 303 36.71 -15.52 5.05
CA SER A 303 37.62 -16.67 5.11
C SER A 303 37.47 -17.65 3.94
N ASN A 304 36.28 -17.75 3.37
CA ASN A 304 36.04 -18.58 2.18
C ASN A 304 36.74 -18.01 0.94
N TYR A 305 36.71 -16.70 0.76
CA TYR A 305 37.35 -16.02 -0.38
C TYR A 305 38.86 -15.94 -0.26
N THR A 306 39.41 -15.90 0.96
CA THR A 306 40.85 -15.89 1.16
C THR A 306 41.49 -17.26 1.23
N SER A 307 40.72 -18.34 1.10
CA SER A 307 41.21 -19.71 1.17
C SER A 307 42.10 -20.07 -0.02
N SER A 308 43.16 -20.86 0.24
CA SER A 308 44.04 -21.38 -0.81
C SER A 308 43.29 -22.21 -1.85
N ARG A 309 42.25 -22.92 -1.43
CA ARG A 309 41.37 -23.70 -2.31
C ARG A 309 40.67 -22.81 -3.34
N PHE A 310 40.12 -21.67 -2.90
CA PHE A 310 39.47 -20.72 -3.81
C PHE A 310 40.47 -20.07 -4.76
N ALA A 311 41.67 -19.72 -4.29
CA ALA A 311 42.73 -19.20 -5.14
C ALA A 311 43.11 -20.17 -6.28
N VAL A 312 43.17 -21.48 -5.98
CA VAL A 312 43.40 -22.53 -7.00
C VAL A 312 42.26 -22.59 -8.02
N ALA A 313 41.01 -22.49 -7.54
CA ALA A 313 39.82 -22.49 -8.41
C ALA A 313 39.82 -21.28 -9.36
N LEU A 314 40.10 -20.06 -8.88
CA LEU A 314 40.21 -18.87 -9.74
C LEU A 314 41.32 -19.02 -10.77
N LYS A 315 42.51 -19.51 -10.34
CA LYS A 315 43.65 -19.74 -11.23
C LYS A 315 43.35 -20.73 -12.34
N SER A 316 42.54 -21.77 -12.07
CA SER A 316 42.14 -22.75 -13.09
C SER A 316 41.28 -22.15 -14.22
N HIS A 317 40.68 -20.99 -13.98
CA HIS A 317 39.90 -20.23 -14.97
C HIS A 317 40.59 -18.93 -15.44
N ASN A 318 41.92 -18.79 -15.17
CA ASN A 318 42.70 -17.59 -15.48
C ASN A 318 42.12 -16.27 -14.90
N ILE A 319 41.51 -16.36 -13.70
CA ILE A 319 40.92 -15.20 -13.03
C ILE A 319 41.88 -14.72 -11.94
N LEU A 320 42.14 -13.41 -11.92
CA LEU A 320 42.93 -12.73 -10.89
C LEU A 320 42.06 -12.48 -9.65
N GLN A 321 42.63 -12.82 -8.50
CA GLN A 321 41.95 -12.62 -7.23
C GLN A 321 42.19 -11.20 -6.70
N SER A 322 41.14 -10.56 -6.24
CA SER A 322 41.19 -9.25 -5.58
C SER A 322 40.33 -9.27 -4.33
N VAL A 323 40.77 -8.63 -3.25
CA VAL A 323 39.97 -8.48 -2.03
C VAL A 323 39.97 -7.04 -1.54
N GLY A 324 38.86 -6.62 -0.96
CA GLY A 324 38.70 -5.29 -0.39
C GLY A 324 39.69 -5.02 0.76
N ARG A 325 39.78 -3.76 1.20
CA ARG A 325 40.65 -3.34 2.30
C ARG A 325 40.02 -3.69 3.65
N THR A 326 40.87 -3.89 4.65
CA THR A 326 40.43 -4.19 6.02
C THR A 326 39.66 -3.00 6.60
N GLY A 327 38.45 -3.25 7.17
CA GLY A 327 37.70 -2.25 7.94
C GLY A 327 36.87 -1.25 7.14
N ILE A 328 36.65 -1.44 5.83
CA ILE A 328 35.90 -0.50 4.99
C ILE A 328 34.70 -1.20 4.36
N CYS A 329 33.51 -0.86 4.85
CA CYS A 329 32.22 -1.47 4.43
C CYS A 329 31.83 -1.23 2.95
N TYR A 330 32.46 -0.29 2.24
CA TYR A 330 32.07 0.06 0.86
C TYR A 330 32.85 -0.68 -0.23
N ASP A 331 33.74 -1.58 0.14
CA ASP A 331 34.62 -2.25 -0.83
C ASP A 331 33.89 -3.35 -1.62
N ASN A 332 32.63 -3.70 -1.27
CA ASN A 332 31.76 -4.62 -2.05
C ASN A 332 30.35 -4.06 -2.31
N ALA A 333 30.22 -2.74 -2.40
CA ALA A 333 28.94 -2.03 -2.51
C ALA A 333 28.03 -2.52 -3.67
N MET A 334 28.63 -3.07 -4.73
CA MET A 334 27.86 -3.57 -5.87
C MET A 334 27.13 -4.89 -5.54
N ALA A 335 27.78 -5.84 -4.89
CA ALA A 335 27.16 -7.08 -4.44
C ALA A 335 26.11 -6.80 -3.34
N GLU A 336 26.43 -5.90 -2.40
CA GLU A 336 25.48 -5.43 -1.38
C GLU A 336 24.22 -4.84 -2.01
N SER A 337 24.36 -4.02 -3.06
CA SER A 337 23.23 -3.44 -3.79
C SER A 337 22.33 -4.49 -4.44
N PHE A 338 22.92 -5.54 -5.01
CA PHE A 338 22.17 -6.68 -5.54
C PHE A 338 21.39 -7.41 -4.44
N PHE A 339 22.07 -7.74 -3.34
CA PHE A 339 21.41 -8.45 -2.23
C PHE A 339 20.33 -7.61 -1.56
N ALA A 340 20.53 -6.30 -1.46
CA ALA A 340 19.47 -5.40 -0.98
C ALA A 340 18.24 -5.45 -1.93
N ALA A 341 18.45 -5.44 -3.24
CA ALA A 341 17.37 -5.59 -4.20
C ALA A 341 16.67 -6.94 -4.06
N LEU A 342 17.42 -8.04 -4.07
CA LEU A 342 16.89 -9.40 -3.91
C LEU A 342 16.08 -9.55 -2.61
N LYS A 343 16.64 -9.09 -1.48
CA LYS A 343 15.96 -9.19 -0.18
C LYS A 343 14.68 -8.36 -0.13
N ASN A 344 14.71 -7.12 -0.58
CA ASN A 344 13.55 -6.22 -0.53
C ASN A 344 12.47 -6.60 -1.55
N GLU A 345 12.88 -6.96 -2.76
CA GLU A 345 11.94 -7.24 -3.85
C GLU A 345 11.36 -8.66 -3.75
N ARG A 346 12.08 -9.62 -3.12
CA ARG A 346 11.67 -11.03 -3.11
C ARG A 346 11.69 -11.66 -1.72
N VAL A 347 12.85 -11.79 -1.07
CA VAL A 347 13.02 -12.61 0.13
C VAL A 347 12.13 -12.16 1.29
N HIS A 348 12.06 -10.86 1.57
CA HIS A 348 11.24 -10.32 2.67
C HIS A 348 9.73 -10.33 2.38
N ARG A 349 9.35 -10.65 1.15
CA ARG A 349 7.95 -10.67 0.70
C ARG A 349 7.42 -12.10 0.50
N THR A 350 8.31 -13.09 0.59
CA THR A 350 7.99 -14.50 0.35
C THR A 350 8.35 -15.33 1.56
N GLN A 351 7.46 -16.24 1.97
CA GLN A 351 7.77 -17.26 2.95
C GLN A 351 8.19 -18.54 2.22
N TYR A 352 9.32 -19.12 2.61
CA TYR A 352 9.85 -20.34 2.00
C TYR A 352 9.65 -21.54 2.93
N PRO A 353 8.64 -22.39 2.72
CA PRO A 353 8.45 -23.61 3.51
C PRO A 353 9.62 -24.59 3.37
N THR A 354 10.23 -24.69 2.18
CA THR A 354 11.33 -25.60 1.90
C THR A 354 12.49 -24.91 1.21
N ARG A 355 13.70 -25.46 1.36
CA ARG A 355 14.89 -25.02 0.60
C ARG A 355 14.67 -25.15 -0.91
N ALA A 356 14.02 -26.21 -1.35
CA ALA A 356 13.69 -26.41 -2.77
C ALA A 356 12.76 -25.31 -3.33
N HIS A 357 11.85 -24.78 -2.51
CA HIS A 357 11.03 -23.63 -2.89
C HIS A 357 11.89 -22.38 -3.05
N ALA A 358 12.76 -22.08 -2.08
CA ALA A 358 13.68 -20.96 -2.17
C ALA A 358 14.58 -21.06 -3.41
N TYR A 359 15.15 -22.25 -3.71
CA TYR A 359 15.99 -22.46 -4.88
C TYR A 359 15.26 -22.08 -6.17
N ARG A 360 14.06 -22.58 -6.40
CA ARG A 360 13.29 -22.28 -7.62
C ARG A 360 12.96 -20.80 -7.74
N ASP A 361 12.56 -20.19 -6.65
CA ASP A 361 12.13 -18.80 -6.63
C ASP A 361 13.28 -17.83 -6.86
N ILE A 362 14.42 -18.06 -6.21
CA ILE A 362 15.64 -17.24 -6.37
C ILE A 362 16.24 -17.42 -7.76
N THR A 363 16.27 -18.65 -8.28
CA THR A 363 16.67 -18.93 -9.68
C THR A 363 15.82 -18.10 -10.65
N ARG A 364 14.50 -18.15 -10.49
CA ARG A 364 13.56 -17.39 -11.33
C ARG A 364 13.80 -15.88 -11.19
N TYR A 365 14.04 -15.39 -9.96
CA TYR A 365 14.34 -13.98 -9.75
C TYR A 365 15.61 -13.54 -10.47
N ILE A 366 16.71 -14.32 -10.39
CA ILE A 366 17.98 -13.98 -11.03
C ILE A 366 17.86 -14.04 -12.55
N GLU A 367 17.42 -15.19 -13.09
CA GLU A 367 17.48 -15.48 -14.53
C GLU A 367 16.40 -14.73 -15.32
N PHE A 368 15.15 -14.70 -14.83
CA PHE A 368 14.03 -14.18 -15.60
C PHE A 368 13.59 -12.78 -15.19
N TRP A 369 13.98 -12.32 -13.99
CA TRP A 369 13.60 -10.98 -13.55
C TRP A 369 14.80 -10.05 -13.51
N TYR A 370 15.78 -10.30 -12.66
CA TYR A 370 16.89 -9.37 -12.44
C TYR A 370 17.72 -9.15 -13.69
N ASN A 371 18.17 -10.20 -14.37
CA ASN A 371 19.03 -10.08 -15.54
C ASN A 371 18.29 -9.56 -16.78
N THR A 372 17.01 -9.95 -16.99
CA THR A 372 16.33 -9.73 -18.29
C THR A 372 15.29 -8.63 -18.28
N ARG A 373 14.64 -8.36 -17.14
CA ARG A 373 13.50 -7.43 -17.08
C ARG A 373 13.69 -6.26 -16.13
N ARG A 374 14.43 -6.46 -15.04
CA ARG A 374 14.56 -5.44 -14.01
C ARG A 374 15.35 -4.23 -14.50
N ARG A 375 14.71 -3.06 -14.47
CA ARG A 375 15.35 -1.77 -14.78
C ARG A 375 16.39 -1.41 -13.72
N HIS A 376 17.62 -1.11 -14.15
CA HIS A 376 18.73 -0.81 -13.25
C HIS A 376 19.12 0.68 -13.34
N SER A 377 19.03 1.41 -12.21
CA SER A 377 19.34 2.87 -12.20
C SER A 377 20.78 3.18 -12.61
N GLY A 378 21.74 2.34 -12.21
CA GLY A 378 23.15 2.48 -12.60
C GLY A 378 23.43 2.17 -14.08
N LEU A 379 22.45 1.64 -14.81
CA LEU A 379 22.52 1.40 -16.26
C LEU A 379 21.56 2.32 -17.03
N GLN A 380 21.24 3.49 -16.49
CA GLN A 380 20.29 4.43 -17.09
C GLN A 380 18.91 3.79 -17.35
N TYR A 381 18.47 2.97 -16.41
CA TYR A 381 17.21 2.20 -16.47
C TYR A 381 17.12 1.16 -17.61
N ARG A 382 18.25 0.77 -18.21
CA ARG A 382 18.32 -0.44 -19.05
C ARG A 382 18.39 -1.69 -18.16
N THR A 383 18.05 -2.85 -18.73
CA THR A 383 18.28 -4.13 -18.07
C THR A 383 19.73 -4.60 -18.28
N PRO A 384 20.28 -5.47 -17.41
CA PRO A 384 21.59 -6.09 -17.65
C PRO A 384 21.71 -6.75 -19.02
N GLN A 385 20.68 -7.46 -19.46
CA GLN A 385 20.63 -8.11 -20.77
C GLN A 385 20.65 -7.12 -21.94
N GLN A 386 19.96 -5.97 -21.82
CA GLN A 386 19.99 -4.93 -22.86
C GLN A 386 21.43 -4.39 -23.04
N VAL A 387 22.11 -4.10 -21.91
CA VAL A 387 23.49 -3.62 -21.97
C VAL A 387 24.43 -4.66 -22.57
N HIS A 388 24.24 -5.94 -22.27
CA HIS A 388 25.02 -7.03 -22.87
C HIS A 388 24.77 -7.12 -24.39
N ASN A 389 23.53 -7.06 -24.82
CA ASN A 389 23.17 -7.15 -26.24
C ASN A 389 23.73 -5.96 -27.04
N GLU A 390 23.60 -4.74 -26.50
CA GLU A 390 24.16 -3.53 -27.12
C GLU A 390 25.69 -3.63 -27.30
N TRP A 391 26.37 -4.19 -26.28
CA TRP A 391 27.83 -4.41 -26.40
C TRP A 391 28.16 -5.45 -27.48
N MET A 392 27.42 -6.55 -27.55
CA MET A 392 27.61 -7.58 -28.60
C MET A 392 27.37 -7.03 -30.01
N GLU A 393 26.34 -6.20 -30.19
CA GLU A 393 26.05 -5.53 -31.45
C GLU A 393 27.18 -4.60 -31.88
N GLN A 394 27.75 -3.85 -30.92
CA GLN A 394 28.92 -2.95 -31.21
C GLN A 394 30.16 -3.75 -31.63
N GLN A 395 30.40 -4.93 -31.01
CA GLN A 395 31.51 -5.79 -31.38
C GLN A 395 31.32 -6.41 -32.78
N ASN A 396 30.09 -6.76 -33.16
CA ASN A 396 29.80 -7.32 -34.48
C ASN A 396 29.80 -6.27 -35.59
N ALA A 397 29.70 -4.96 -35.24
CA ALA A 397 29.70 -3.85 -36.19
C ALA A 397 31.11 -3.25 -36.41
N ALA A 398 32.07 -3.59 -35.55
CA ALA A 398 33.48 -3.11 -35.62
C ALA A 398 34.39 -4.11 -36.36
#